data_37527bae1ffc070e8b345dfb42814bd5
#
_entry.id   37527bae1ffc070e8b345dfb42814bd5
#
_cell.length_a   1.000
_cell.length_b   1.000
_cell.length_c   1.000
_cell.angle_alpha   90.00
_cell.angle_beta   90.00
_cell.angle_gamma   90.00
#
_symmetry.space_group_name_H-M   'P 1'
#
loop_
_entity.id
_entity.type
_entity.pdbx_description
1 polymer ?
#
loop_
_entity_poly.entity_id
_entity_poly.type
_entity_poly.pdbx_seq_one_letter_code
_entity_poly.pdbx_strand_id
1 'polypeptide(L)'
;MKKKIFIPKKTCDIIFFDVIGVAFIQRCMPDSAKPVFLDFRKTFPIGISGKFIKGVFLALCSRPLFARKSIQYLLLSGLIRHLSPKLLLSFADNNQTLAQYAEQNPKLPVVLVQNALRDTMGSISSRFNLPTYLSFGEVEKSIFKNLQITSRRYLPIGSIKLGLALEKTENLEIDSETVAFISHFRPELVAQNVATISKMINENQQLLFKLTGDFVRSKSLKLRIISKVRNPEEQHLEREYFESLIPDISLEFITAYQGPRELDAYVAGLTSQLIVHPGSTLGFELLGAGKKVLCGATISKDLVEAWGVSHYMDTLPTCCKLAPNIDWSDFYEHANCLWEMNDEEYSEKIKQARNSLMNMPNTIHAHGKLKNIINSLI
;
A
#
# COMPACT_ATOMS: atom_id res chain seq x y z
N MET A 1 -15.91 22.11 -0.48
CA MET A 1 -16.24 22.20 -1.94
C MET A 1 -14.97 21.95 -2.78
N LYS A 2 -15.03 21.06 -3.81
CA LYS A 2 -13.87 20.83 -4.69
C LYS A 2 -13.59 22.06 -5.56
N LYS A 3 -12.31 22.44 -5.69
CA LYS A 3 -11.87 23.56 -6.53
C LYS A 3 -11.98 23.19 -8.02
N LYS A 4 -12.57 24.06 -8.84
CA LYS A 4 -12.55 23.90 -10.31
C LYS A 4 -11.16 24.26 -10.84
N ILE A 5 -10.59 23.40 -11.68
CA ILE A 5 -9.31 23.63 -12.36
C ILE A 5 -9.52 23.46 -13.86
N PHE A 6 -9.16 24.49 -14.63
CA PHE A 6 -9.20 24.45 -16.07
C PHE A 6 -7.89 23.91 -16.64
N ILE A 7 -7.98 22.84 -17.41
CA ILE A 7 -6.85 22.18 -18.04
C ILE A 7 -6.68 22.73 -19.46
N PRO A 8 -5.57 23.41 -19.77
CA PRO A 8 -5.32 23.90 -21.13
C PRO A 8 -5.11 22.72 -22.08
N LYS A 9 -5.41 22.95 -23.37
CA LYS A 9 -5.15 21.94 -24.40
C LYS A 9 -3.65 21.78 -24.59
N LYS A 10 -3.11 20.64 -24.19
CA LYS A 10 -1.70 20.24 -24.37
C LYS A 10 -1.65 18.81 -24.90
N THR A 11 -0.63 18.49 -25.68
CA THR A 11 -0.32 17.09 -25.97
C THR A 11 0.13 16.40 -24.70
N CYS A 12 -0.37 15.22 -24.45
CA CYS A 12 -0.09 14.45 -23.25
C CYS A 12 0.11 12.99 -23.67
N ASP A 13 1.16 12.35 -23.18
CA ASP A 13 1.36 10.92 -23.42
C ASP A 13 0.67 10.10 -22.34
N ILE A 14 0.71 10.58 -21.09
CA ILE A 14 0.20 9.86 -19.92
C ILE A 14 -0.74 10.76 -19.11
N ILE A 15 -1.95 10.27 -18.81
CA ILE A 15 -2.76 10.82 -17.73
C ILE A 15 -2.53 9.97 -16.48
N PHE A 16 -2.00 10.58 -15.43
CA PHE A 16 -1.95 10.01 -14.11
C PHE A 16 -3.23 10.37 -13.35
N PHE A 17 -4.06 9.36 -13.10
CA PHE A 17 -5.34 9.54 -12.44
C PHE A 17 -5.20 9.39 -10.94
N ASP A 18 -5.51 10.46 -10.20
CA ASP A 18 -5.28 10.62 -8.76
C ASP A 18 -3.79 10.89 -8.41
N VAL A 19 -3.58 11.82 -7.48
CA VAL A 19 -2.23 12.25 -7.09
C VAL A 19 -1.58 11.36 -6.03
N ILE A 20 -2.25 10.27 -5.61
CA ILE A 20 -1.66 9.32 -4.67
C ILE A 20 -0.42 8.68 -5.31
N GLY A 21 0.69 8.72 -4.58
CA GLY A 21 1.95 8.09 -5.01
C GLY A 21 2.63 8.75 -6.22
N VAL A 22 2.22 9.97 -6.61
CA VAL A 22 2.82 10.71 -7.75
C VAL A 22 4.34 10.76 -7.65
N ALA A 23 4.89 11.06 -6.47
CA ALA A 23 6.33 11.18 -6.28
C ALA A 23 7.09 9.88 -6.59
N PHE A 24 6.48 8.72 -6.30
CA PHE A 24 7.08 7.41 -6.62
C PHE A 24 6.95 7.10 -8.11
N ILE A 25 5.76 7.32 -8.68
CA ILE A 25 5.50 7.03 -10.08
C ILE A 25 6.28 7.95 -11.02
N GLN A 26 6.51 9.21 -10.66
CA GLN A 26 7.35 10.12 -11.44
C GLN A 26 8.76 9.57 -11.65
N ARG A 27 9.34 8.89 -10.65
CA ARG A 27 10.65 8.24 -10.78
C ARG A 27 10.65 7.04 -11.74
N CYS A 28 9.47 6.49 -12.03
CA CYS A 28 9.30 5.37 -12.96
C CYS A 28 8.95 5.83 -14.38
N MET A 29 8.75 7.13 -14.60
CA MET A 29 8.40 7.64 -15.92
C MET A 29 9.64 7.79 -16.81
N PRO A 30 9.51 7.54 -18.13
CA PRO A 30 10.53 7.93 -19.09
C PRO A 30 10.71 9.46 -19.10
N ASP A 31 11.94 9.93 -19.26
CA ASP A 31 12.26 11.37 -19.30
C ASP A 31 11.56 12.10 -20.45
N SER A 32 11.31 11.40 -21.56
CA SER A 32 10.60 11.92 -22.74
C SER A 32 9.09 12.02 -22.57
N ALA A 33 8.49 11.35 -21.56
CA ALA A 33 7.05 11.30 -21.36
C ALA A 33 6.50 12.66 -20.90
N LYS A 34 5.31 13.02 -21.39
CA LYS A 34 4.58 14.23 -21.02
C LYS A 34 3.37 13.86 -20.15
N PRO A 35 3.54 13.74 -18.81
CA PRO A 35 2.45 13.37 -17.93
C PRO A 35 1.55 14.58 -17.61
N VAL A 36 0.26 14.30 -17.41
CA VAL A 36 -0.72 15.21 -16.79
C VAL A 36 -1.29 14.54 -15.56
N PHE A 37 -1.19 15.19 -14.41
CA PHE A 37 -1.69 14.69 -13.13
C PHE A 37 -3.06 15.26 -12.84
N LEU A 38 -4.04 14.39 -12.56
CA LEU A 38 -5.44 14.78 -12.29
C LEU A 38 -5.82 14.37 -10.86
N ASP A 39 -6.09 15.36 -9.99
CA ASP A 39 -6.59 15.14 -8.64
C ASP A 39 -8.12 15.22 -8.59
N PHE A 40 -8.80 14.10 -8.85
CA PHE A 40 -10.26 14.04 -8.75
C PHE A 40 -10.81 14.04 -7.32
N ARG A 41 -9.94 13.91 -6.28
CA ARG A 41 -10.37 13.96 -4.89
C ARG A 41 -10.64 15.37 -4.42
N LYS A 42 -9.74 16.31 -4.78
CA LYS A 42 -9.77 17.70 -4.33
C LYS A 42 -10.30 18.67 -5.38
N THR A 43 -10.31 18.28 -6.65
CA THR A 43 -10.61 19.18 -7.77
C THR A 43 -11.63 18.61 -8.73
N PHE A 44 -12.23 19.52 -9.54
CA PHE A 44 -12.98 19.20 -10.75
C PHE A 44 -12.17 19.68 -11.95
N PRO A 45 -11.34 18.81 -12.57
CA PRO A 45 -10.58 19.18 -13.75
C PRO A 45 -11.51 19.27 -14.98
N ILE A 46 -11.45 20.38 -15.69
CA ILE A 46 -12.30 20.69 -16.84
C ILE A 46 -11.42 21.10 -18.03
N GLY A 47 -11.60 20.46 -19.17
CA GLY A 47 -10.93 20.85 -20.41
C GLY A 47 -11.69 21.96 -21.14
N ILE A 48 -10.98 22.97 -21.66
CA ILE A 48 -11.57 24.06 -22.43
C ILE A 48 -11.43 23.75 -23.93
N SER A 49 -12.32 22.92 -24.47
CA SER A 49 -12.38 22.66 -25.93
C SER A 49 -13.66 21.96 -26.34
N GLY A 50 -14.04 22.11 -27.62
CA GLY A 50 -15.13 21.31 -28.20
C GLY A 50 -14.91 19.80 -28.13
N LYS A 51 -13.65 19.34 -28.14
CA LYS A 51 -13.30 17.93 -27.93
C LYS A 51 -13.68 17.45 -26.53
N PHE A 52 -13.48 18.28 -25.48
CA PHE A 52 -13.89 17.96 -24.12
C PHE A 52 -15.41 17.79 -24.03
N ILE A 53 -16.16 18.78 -24.52
CA ILE A 53 -17.65 18.76 -24.54
C ILE A 53 -18.15 17.52 -25.29
N LYS A 54 -17.58 17.25 -26.47
CA LYS A 54 -17.92 16.05 -27.27
C LYS A 54 -17.62 14.77 -26.50
N GLY A 55 -16.52 14.70 -25.73
CA GLY A 55 -16.17 13.56 -24.91
C GLY A 55 -17.17 13.30 -23.77
N VAL A 56 -17.58 14.37 -23.07
CA VAL A 56 -18.63 14.31 -22.04
C VAL A 56 -19.96 13.85 -22.64
N PHE A 57 -20.39 14.46 -23.76
CA PHE A 57 -21.62 14.11 -24.43
C PHE A 57 -21.65 12.65 -24.88
N LEU A 58 -20.61 12.18 -25.55
CA LEU A 58 -20.52 10.78 -25.97
C LEU A 58 -20.53 9.81 -24.78
N ALA A 59 -19.91 10.20 -23.65
CA ALA A 59 -19.97 9.40 -22.43
C ALA A 59 -21.38 9.36 -21.84
N LEU A 60 -22.14 10.44 -21.91
CA LEU A 60 -23.56 10.48 -21.51
C LEU A 60 -24.42 9.57 -22.39
N CYS A 61 -24.19 9.59 -23.70
CA CYS A 61 -24.96 8.81 -24.67
C CYS A 61 -24.52 7.35 -24.80
N SER A 62 -23.36 6.95 -24.23
CA SER A 62 -22.88 5.59 -24.35
C SER A 62 -23.66 4.61 -23.47
N ARG A 63 -23.92 3.39 -23.98
CA ARG A 63 -24.59 2.32 -23.23
C ARG A 63 -23.67 1.71 -22.16
N PRO A 64 -24.22 1.19 -21.07
CA PRO A 64 -25.64 1.12 -20.75
C PRO A 64 -26.18 2.48 -20.23
N LEU A 65 -27.27 2.94 -20.84
CA LEU A 65 -27.95 4.21 -20.53
C LEU A 65 -28.40 4.33 -19.06
N PHE A 66 -28.55 3.20 -18.35
CA PHE A 66 -29.06 3.12 -16.98
C PHE A 66 -27.98 3.00 -15.90
N ALA A 67 -26.70 2.77 -16.26
CA ALA A 67 -25.64 2.85 -15.26
C ALA A 67 -25.43 4.32 -14.89
N ARG A 68 -25.71 4.69 -13.63
CA ARG A 68 -25.41 6.02 -13.09
C ARG A 68 -23.90 6.27 -13.24
N LYS A 69 -23.53 6.99 -14.31
CA LYS A 69 -22.15 7.39 -14.55
C LYS A 69 -21.80 8.48 -13.56
N SER A 70 -20.73 8.25 -12.81
CA SER A 70 -20.26 9.27 -11.89
C SER A 70 -19.81 10.51 -12.65
N ILE A 71 -19.93 11.68 -12.02
CA ILE A 71 -19.42 12.93 -12.58
C ILE A 71 -17.93 12.82 -12.92
N GLN A 72 -17.18 12.03 -12.14
CA GLN A 72 -15.77 11.75 -12.39
C GLN A 72 -15.55 10.99 -13.70
N TYR A 73 -16.42 10.02 -14.04
CA TYR A 73 -16.35 9.29 -15.31
C TYR A 73 -16.60 10.21 -16.49
N LEU A 74 -17.59 11.11 -16.41
CA LEU A 74 -17.90 12.06 -17.47
C LEU A 74 -16.75 13.04 -17.70
N LEU A 75 -16.22 13.63 -16.63
CA LEU A 75 -15.07 14.53 -16.70
C LEU A 75 -13.83 13.82 -17.25
N LEU A 76 -13.54 12.61 -16.78
CA LEU A 76 -12.43 11.79 -17.29
C LEU A 76 -12.58 11.55 -18.80
N SER A 77 -13.75 11.16 -19.26
CA SER A 77 -14.03 10.93 -20.69
C SER A 77 -13.83 12.17 -21.53
N GLY A 78 -14.25 13.33 -21.02
CA GLY A 78 -14.01 14.64 -21.62
C GLY A 78 -12.51 14.96 -21.71
N LEU A 79 -11.78 14.77 -20.61
CA LEU A 79 -10.35 15.06 -20.52
C LEU A 79 -9.51 14.16 -21.41
N ILE A 80 -9.82 12.87 -21.46
CA ILE A 80 -9.12 11.93 -22.35
C ILE A 80 -9.26 12.38 -23.80
N ARG A 81 -10.47 12.80 -24.22
CA ARG A 81 -10.68 13.29 -25.57
C ARG A 81 -10.04 14.65 -25.83
N HIS A 82 -9.93 15.48 -24.79
CA HIS A 82 -9.24 16.79 -24.86
C HIS A 82 -7.74 16.66 -24.98
N LEU A 83 -7.12 15.78 -24.19
CA LEU A 83 -5.68 15.59 -24.08
C LEU A 83 -5.11 14.53 -25.02
N SER A 84 -5.96 13.58 -25.46
CA SER A 84 -5.59 12.46 -26.35
C SER A 84 -4.37 11.65 -25.84
N PRO A 85 -4.37 11.14 -24.60
CA PRO A 85 -3.25 10.41 -24.06
C PRO A 85 -3.08 9.05 -24.75
N LYS A 86 -1.87 8.47 -24.65
CA LYS A 86 -1.56 7.10 -25.05
C LYS A 86 -1.79 6.10 -23.91
N LEU A 87 -1.71 6.57 -22.66
CA LEU A 87 -1.79 5.74 -21.44
C LEU A 87 -2.55 6.45 -20.33
N LEU A 88 -3.40 5.70 -19.61
CA LEU A 88 -3.90 6.07 -18.29
C LEU A 88 -3.20 5.24 -17.23
N LEU A 89 -2.67 5.88 -16.21
CA LEU A 89 -1.94 5.24 -15.12
C LEU A 89 -2.51 5.67 -13.76
N SER A 90 -2.68 4.76 -12.82
CA SER A 90 -3.10 5.08 -11.47
C SER A 90 -2.38 4.22 -10.44
N PHE A 91 -1.97 4.87 -9.34
CA PHE A 91 -1.50 4.21 -8.12
C PHE A 91 -2.64 4.04 -7.09
N ALA A 92 -3.87 4.45 -7.43
CA ALA A 92 -5.10 4.14 -6.70
C ALA A 92 -5.79 2.96 -7.42
N ASP A 93 -5.27 1.76 -7.20
CA ASP A 93 -5.62 0.52 -7.89
C ASP A 93 -7.07 0.06 -7.68
N ASN A 94 -7.75 0.56 -6.64
CA ASN A 94 -9.15 0.28 -6.33
C ASN A 94 -10.13 1.32 -6.93
N ASN A 95 -9.70 2.10 -7.93
CA ASN A 95 -10.53 3.15 -8.51
C ASN A 95 -11.56 2.60 -9.51
N GLN A 96 -12.82 2.56 -9.10
CA GLN A 96 -13.93 2.05 -9.91
C GLN A 96 -14.15 2.85 -11.20
N THR A 97 -13.92 4.17 -11.19
CA THR A 97 -14.10 5.02 -12.38
C THR A 97 -13.13 4.62 -13.49
N LEU A 98 -11.87 4.32 -13.14
CA LEU A 98 -10.89 3.84 -14.11
C LEU A 98 -11.18 2.42 -14.60
N ALA A 99 -11.59 1.52 -13.72
CA ALA A 99 -12.00 0.17 -14.11
C ALA A 99 -13.17 0.21 -15.09
N GLN A 100 -14.21 0.98 -14.78
CA GLN A 100 -15.36 1.19 -15.67
C GLN A 100 -14.93 1.81 -17.02
N TYR A 101 -14.07 2.84 -16.97
CA TYR A 101 -13.58 3.49 -18.19
C TYR A 101 -12.80 2.51 -19.07
N ALA A 102 -11.91 1.75 -18.50
CA ALA A 102 -11.09 0.76 -19.18
C ALA A 102 -11.92 -0.33 -19.87
N GLU A 103 -12.96 -0.81 -19.18
CA GLU A 103 -13.87 -1.83 -19.73
C GLU A 103 -14.61 -1.30 -20.98
N GLN A 104 -15.09 -0.07 -20.93
CA GLN A 104 -15.84 0.55 -22.03
C GLN A 104 -14.95 1.08 -23.16
N ASN A 105 -13.66 1.29 -22.92
CA ASN A 105 -12.72 1.87 -23.88
C ASN A 105 -11.45 1.01 -24.02
N PRO A 106 -11.56 -0.23 -24.56
CA PRO A 106 -10.46 -1.21 -24.56
C PRO A 106 -9.24 -0.81 -25.41
N LYS A 107 -9.38 0.19 -26.29
CA LYS A 107 -8.29 0.64 -27.17
C LYS A 107 -7.26 1.52 -26.45
N LEU A 108 -7.66 2.22 -25.38
CA LEU A 108 -6.73 3.02 -24.59
C LEU A 108 -6.15 2.16 -23.46
N PRO A 109 -4.83 1.95 -23.41
CA PRO A 109 -4.20 1.26 -22.31
C PRO A 109 -4.49 1.93 -20.96
N VAL A 110 -4.91 1.14 -19.98
CA VAL A 110 -5.09 1.58 -18.59
C VAL A 110 -4.28 0.64 -17.70
N VAL A 111 -3.46 1.20 -16.82
CA VAL A 111 -2.62 0.45 -15.89
C VAL A 111 -2.95 0.87 -14.46
N LEU A 112 -3.34 -0.09 -13.65
CA LEU A 112 -3.55 0.06 -12.21
C LEU A 112 -2.35 -0.54 -11.48
N VAL A 113 -1.73 0.23 -10.60
CA VAL A 113 -0.57 -0.20 -9.80
C VAL A 113 -0.99 -0.35 -8.36
N GLN A 114 -0.81 -1.53 -7.79
CA GLN A 114 -1.15 -1.81 -6.40
C GLN A 114 -0.34 -0.92 -5.45
N ASN A 115 -1.03 -0.35 -4.44
CA ASN A 115 -0.40 0.50 -3.44
C ASN A 115 -0.60 0.04 -1.99
N ALA A 116 -1.45 -0.96 -1.77
CA ALA A 116 -1.74 -1.54 -0.46
C ALA A 116 -2.31 -2.96 -0.63
N LEU A 117 -2.39 -3.72 0.45
CA LEU A 117 -3.02 -5.04 0.45
C LEU A 117 -4.51 -4.96 0.05
N ARG A 118 -5.02 -6.00 -0.62
CA ARG A 118 -6.36 -6.07 -1.20
C ARG A 118 -7.01 -7.42 -0.91
N ASP A 119 -7.45 -7.63 0.33
CA ASP A 119 -8.01 -8.91 0.77
C ASP A 119 -9.55 -8.89 0.91
N THR A 120 -10.18 -7.72 1.03
CA THR A 120 -11.62 -7.60 1.23
C THR A 120 -12.36 -7.09 0.00
N MET A 121 -13.61 -7.55 -0.17
CA MET A 121 -14.52 -7.15 -1.25
C MET A 121 -14.73 -5.62 -1.38
N GLY A 122 -14.61 -4.87 -0.27
CA GLY A 122 -14.74 -3.42 -0.29
C GLY A 122 -13.57 -2.69 -0.93
N SER A 123 -12.44 -3.35 -1.12
CA SER A 123 -11.21 -2.72 -1.62
C SER A 123 -11.10 -2.71 -3.15
N ILE A 124 -11.74 -3.65 -3.86
CA ILE A 124 -11.74 -3.72 -5.33
C ILE A 124 -13.15 -4.03 -5.82
N SER A 125 -13.59 -3.35 -6.88
CA SER A 125 -14.90 -3.62 -7.46
C SER A 125 -14.90 -4.91 -8.28
N SER A 126 -15.69 -5.90 -7.86
CA SER A 126 -15.98 -7.11 -8.64
C SER A 126 -16.89 -6.87 -9.86
N ARG A 127 -17.39 -5.62 -10.03
CA ARG A 127 -18.34 -5.27 -11.10
C ARG A 127 -17.71 -5.09 -12.46
N PHE A 128 -16.40 -4.90 -12.52
CA PHE A 128 -15.71 -4.57 -13.76
C PHE A 128 -14.53 -5.51 -13.98
N ASN A 129 -14.32 -5.86 -15.26
CA ASN A 129 -13.10 -6.50 -15.67
C ASN A 129 -11.96 -5.47 -15.58
N LEU A 130 -11.04 -5.69 -14.65
CA LEU A 130 -9.94 -4.76 -14.43
C LEU A 130 -9.06 -4.69 -15.70
N PRO A 131 -8.44 -3.53 -15.98
CA PRO A 131 -7.46 -3.40 -17.06
C PRO A 131 -6.16 -4.16 -16.73
N THR A 132 -5.01 -3.69 -17.20
CA THR A 132 -3.73 -4.20 -16.72
C THR A 132 -3.58 -3.87 -15.24
N TYR A 133 -3.44 -4.90 -14.40
CA TYR A 133 -3.24 -4.78 -12.96
C TYR A 133 -1.83 -5.24 -12.59
N LEU A 134 -1.07 -4.34 -11.99
CA LEU A 134 0.28 -4.59 -11.50
C LEU A 134 0.24 -4.81 -10.01
N SER A 135 0.45 -6.06 -9.57
CA SER A 135 0.36 -6.45 -8.17
C SER A 135 1.71 -6.55 -7.48
N PHE A 136 1.68 -6.67 -6.16
CA PHE A 136 2.86 -6.96 -5.37
C PHE A 136 3.38 -8.37 -5.65
N GLY A 137 2.54 -9.36 -5.58
CA GLY A 137 2.90 -10.77 -5.75
C GLY A 137 1.81 -11.62 -6.41
N GLU A 138 1.94 -12.92 -6.29
CA GLU A 138 0.96 -13.88 -6.84
C GLU A 138 -0.24 -14.09 -5.90
N VAL A 139 -0.14 -13.74 -4.63
CA VAL A 139 -1.21 -13.93 -3.64
C VAL A 139 -2.49 -13.21 -4.05
N GLU A 140 -2.40 -12.01 -4.61
CA GLU A 140 -3.56 -11.26 -5.08
C GLU A 140 -4.32 -11.96 -6.19
N LYS A 141 -3.66 -12.82 -6.98
CA LYS A 141 -4.33 -13.60 -8.02
C LYS A 141 -5.29 -14.62 -7.43
N SER A 142 -4.92 -15.26 -6.31
CA SER A 142 -5.80 -16.15 -5.58
C SER A 142 -6.96 -15.39 -4.92
N ILE A 143 -6.68 -14.23 -4.34
CA ILE A 143 -7.69 -13.32 -3.78
C ILE A 143 -8.70 -12.91 -4.86
N PHE A 144 -8.24 -12.49 -6.02
CA PHE A 144 -9.09 -12.11 -7.15
C PHE A 144 -9.98 -13.27 -7.59
N LYS A 145 -9.43 -14.49 -7.67
CA LYS A 145 -10.20 -15.70 -7.99
C LYS A 145 -11.31 -15.93 -6.96
N ASN A 146 -11.01 -15.85 -5.68
CA ASN A 146 -11.98 -16.05 -4.60
C ASN A 146 -13.07 -14.96 -4.60
N LEU A 147 -12.71 -13.72 -4.90
CA LEU A 147 -13.63 -12.59 -5.00
C LEU A 147 -14.31 -12.46 -6.39
N GLN A 148 -14.07 -13.39 -7.30
CA GLN A 148 -14.60 -13.37 -8.68
C GLN A 148 -14.22 -12.10 -9.45
N ILE A 149 -13.06 -11.50 -9.14
CA ILE A 149 -12.53 -10.35 -9.84
C ILE A 149 -11.74 -10.82 -11.04
N THR A 150 -12.03 -10.26 -12.21
CA THR A 150 -11.29 -10.54 -13.45
C THR A 150 -10.38 -9.38 -13.83
N SER A 151 -9.27 -9.67 -14.50
CA SER A 151 -8.36 -8.67 -15.04
C SER A 151 -7.92 -9.10 -16.45
N ARG A 152 -7.85 -8.14 -17.38
CA ARG A 152 -7.35 -8.40 -18.74
C ARG A 152 -5.91 -8.87 -18.77
N ARG A 153 -5.10 -8.29 -17.90
CA ARG A 153 -3.70 -8.65 -17.73
C ARG A 153 -3.30 -8.46 -16.29
N TYR A 154 -2.84 -9.51 -15.67
CA TYR A 154 -2.34 -9.53 -14.30
C TYR A 154 -0.82 -9.74 -14.32
N LEU A 155 -0.06 -8.86 -13.69
CA LEU A 155 1.40 -8.89 -13.66
C LEU A 155 1.90 -8.62 -12.24
N PRO A 156 2.49 -9.60 -11.57
CA PRO A 156 3.18 -9.37 -10.31
C PRO A 156 4.54 -8.71 -10.58
N ILE A 157 4.71 -7.49 -10.10
CA ILE A 157 5.93 -6.71 -10.30
C ILE A 157 6.68 -6.40 -9.01
N GLY A 158 6.04 -6.57 -7.86
CA GLY A 158 6.54 -6.13 -6.56
C GLY A 158 6.07 -4.73 -6.17
N SER A 159 6.52 -4.26 -5.01
CA SER A 159 6.22 -2.91 -4.53
C SER A 159 7.17 -1.86 -5.12
N ILE A 160 6.59 -0.82 -5.71
CA ILE A 160 7.34 0.33 -6.23
C ILE A 160 8.09 1.06 -5.10
N LYS A 161 7.42 1.27 -3.97
CA LYS A 161 8.00 1.98 -2.83
C LYS A 161 9.15 1.20 -2.21
N LEU A 162 8.96 -0.11 -2.03
CA LEU A 162 10.01 -0.99 -1.53
C LEU A 162 11.22 -1.00 -2.47
N GLY A 163 11.00 -1.13 -3.79
CA GLY A 163 12.09 -1.11 -4.77
C GLY A 163 12.92 0.18 -4.71
N LEU A 164 12.25 1.34 -4.59
CA LEU A 164 12.93 2.63 -4.43
C LEU A 164 13.64 2.78 -3.07
N ALA A 165 13.10 2.16 -2.02
CA ALA A 165 13.72 2.17 -0.70
C ALA A 165 14.98 1.28 -0.65
N LEU A 166 14.94 0.13 -1.30
CA LEU A 166 16.09 -0.78 -1.39
C LEU A 166 17.29 -0.10 -2.07
N GLU A 167 17.07 0.64 -3.17
CA GLU A 167 18.16 1.44 -3.78
C GLU A 167 18.73 2.47 -2.80
N LYS A 168 17.87 3.11 -2.00
CA LYS A 168 18.31 4.11 -1.01
C LYS A 168 19.08 3.47 0.15
N THR A 169 18.84 2.20 0.46
CA THR A 169 19.43 1.49 1.61
C THR A 169 20.56 0.54 1.25
N GLU A 170 20.97 0.45 -0.01
CA GLU A 170 21.98 -0.50 -0.48
C GLU A 170 23.29 -0.47 0.32
N ASN A 171 23.65 0.71 0.85
CA ASN A 171 24.88 0.93 1.63
C ASN A 171 24.61 1.24 3.11
N LEU A 172 23.40 1.00 3.62
CA LEU A 172 23.08 1.24 5.03
C LEU A 172 23.24 -0.04 5.85
N GLU A 173 23.87 0.09 7.00
CA GLU A 173 24.01 -1.01 7.96
C GLU A 173 22.67 -1.27 8.69
N ILE A 174 22.47 -2.53 9.06
CA ILE A 174 21.37 -2.94 9.92
C ILE A 174 21.75 -2.59 11.37
N ASP A 175 20.87 -1.87 12.07
CA ASP A 175 20.99 -1.69 13.51
C ASP A 175 20.52 -2.99 14.20
N SER A 176 21.52 -3.82 14.55
CA SER A 176 21.30 -5.14 15.14
C SER A 176 20.67 -5.11 16.54
N GLU A 177 20.54 -3.92 17.16
CA GLU A 177 19.95 -3.75 18.48
C GLU A 177 18.53 -3.16 18.41
N THR A 178 17.98 -2.96 17.22
CA THR A 178 16.68 -2.27 17.03
C THR A 178 15.57 -3.21 16.64
N VAL A 179 14.49 -3.17 17.41
CA VAL A 179 13.16 -3.71 17.05
C VAL A 179 12.30 -2.58 16.54
N ALA A 180 11.71 -2.73 15.36
CA ALA A 180 10.76 -1.77 14.81
C ALA A 180 9.32 -2.26 15.01
N PHE A 181 8.45 -1.39 15.53
CA PHE A 181 7.02 -1.60 15.59
C PHE A 181 6.31 -0.72 14.56
N ILE A 182 5.53 -1.32 13.66
CA ILE A 182 4.77 -0.55 12.66
C ILE A 182 3.40 -0.19 13.24
N SER A 183 3.18 1.10 13.44
CA SER A 183 1.96 1.64 14.02
C SER A 183 0.74 1.51 13.08
N HIS A 184 -0.41 1.20 13.68
CA HIS A 184 -1.74 1.33 13.09
C HIS A 184 -2.57 2.42 13.79
N PHE A 185 -1.92 3.31 14.52
CA PHE A 185 -2.59 4.39 15.25
C PHE A 185 -3.50 5.21 14.33
N ARG A 186 -4.67 5.53 14.86
CA ARG A 186 -5.64 6.44 14.28
C ARG A 186 -6.25 7.24 15.41
N PRO A 187 -6.34 8.58 15.32
CA PRO A 187 -6.89 9.41 16.38
C PRO A 187 -8.30 8.99 16.80
N GLU A 188 -9.13 8.56 15.85
CA GLU A 188 -10.48 8.08 16.12
C GLU A 188 -10.52 6.79 16.94
N LEU A 189 -9.43 6.04 17.03
CA LEU A 189 -9.37 4.81 17.88
C LEU A 189 -9.27 5.16 19.37
N VAL A 190 -8.91 6.39 19.71
CA VAL A 190 -8.80 6.87 21.10
C VAL A 190 -10.10 7.54 21.56
N ALA A 191 -11.04 7.82 20.65
CA ALA A 191 -12.30 8.46 20.95
C ALA A 191 -13.28 7.51 21.68
N GLN A 192 -14.15 8.04 22.56
CA GLN A 192 -15.02 7.24 23.40
C GLN A 192 -16.13 6.45 22.69
N ASN A 193 -16.47 6.80 21.43
CA ASN A 193 -17.55 6.17 20.64
C ASN A 193 -17.01 5.52 19.37
N VAL A 194 -16.22 4.46 19.51
CA VAL A 194 -15.57 3.78 18.38
C VAL A 194 -16.37 2.52 17.99
N ALA A 195 -16.49 2.28 16.67
CA ALA A 195 -17.08 1.05 16.17
C ALA A 195 -16.34 -0.20 16.70
N THR A 196 -17.05 -1.31 16.93
CA THR A 196 -16.53 -2.54 17.55
C THR A 196 -15.23 -3.02 16.89
N ILE A 197 -15.16 -3.06 15.55
CA ILE A 197 -13.95 -3.48 14.82
C ILE A 197 -12.77 -2.55 15.11
N SER A 198 -12.99 -1.23 15.13
CA SER A 198 -11.93 -0.26 15.42
C SER A 198 -11.40 -0.42 16.85
N LYS A 199 -12.27 -0.75 17.81
CA LYS A 199 -11.88 -1.06 19.18
C LYS A 199 -11.01 -2.31 19.24
N MET A 200 -11.41 -3.40 18.57
CA MET A 200 -10.63 -4.64 18.50
C MET A 200 -9.26 -4.42 17.85
N ILE A 201 -9.17 -3.61 16.80
CA ILE A 201 -7.91 -3.23 16.16
C ILE A 201 -6.98 -2.50 17.14
N ASN A 202 -7.54 -1.58 17.94
CA ASN A 202 -6.77 -0.84 18.92
C ASN A 202 -6.28 -1.74 20.06
N GLU A 203 -7.14 -2.61 20.60
CA GLU A 203 -6.78 -3.58 21.62
C GLU A 203 -5.68 -4.53 21.16
N ASN A 204 -5.80 -5.02 19.91
CA ASN A 204 -4.75 -5.83 19.28
C ASN A 204 -3.41 -5.09 19.19
N GLN A 205 -3.42 -3.84 18.75
CA GLN A 205 -2.22 -3.02 18.68
C GLN A 205 -1.61 -2.78 20.05
N GLN A 206 -2.43 -2.47 21.06
CA GLN A 206 -1.97 -2.24 22.44
C GLN A 206 -1.29 -3.48 23.01
N LEU A 207 -1.93 -4.65 22.87
CA LEU A 207 -1.38 -5.91 23.37
C LEU A 207 -0.04 -6.21 22.69
N LEU A 208 -0.04 -6.20 21.37
CA LEU A 208 1.16 -6.50 20.57
C LEU A 208 2.31 -5.52 20.88
N PHE A 209 2.00 -4.24 21.07
CA PHE A 209 2.98 -3.22 21.41
C PHE A 209 3.56 -3.42 22.82
N LYS A 210 2.73 -3.75 23.81
CA LYS A 210 3.21 -4.06 25.19
C LYS A 210 4.12 -5.28 25.19
N LEU A 211 3.72 -6.38 24.52
CA LEU A 211 4.56 -7.57 24.38
C LEU A 211 5.90 -7.25 23.67
N THR A 212 5.87 -6.38 22.66
CA THR A 212 7.10 -5.91 22.00
C THR A 212 7.97 -5.11 22.97
N GLY A 213 7.38 -4.24 23.78
CA GLY A 213 8.09 -3.48 24.82
C GLY A 213 8.75 -4.39 25.86
N ASP A 214 8.05 -5.42 26.32
CA ASP A 214 8.58 -6.40 27.27
C ASP A 214 9.75 -7.19 26.68
N PHE A 215 9.68 -7.57 25.41
CA PHE A 215 10.77 -8.22 24.69
C PHE A 215 12.01 -7.31 24.59
N VAL A 216 11.81 -6.05 24.19
CA VAL A 216 12.87 -5.04 24.10
C VAL A 216 13.54 -4.82 25.45
N ARG A 217 12.74 -4.73 26.53
CA ARG A 217 13.25 -4.60 27.90
C ARG A 217 14.07 -5.82 28.34
N SER A 218 13.58 -7.02 28.06
CA SER A 218 14.25 -8.28 28.48
C SER A 218 15.62 -8.46 27.84
N LYS A 219 15.85 -7.86 26.68
CA LYS A 219 17.11 -7.94 25.93
C LYS A 219 17.89 -6.62 25.89
N SER A 220 17.43 -5.58 26.59
CA SER A 220 18.06 -4.23 26.58
C SER A 220 18.22 -3.64 25.17
N LEU A 221 17.20 -3.80 24.31
CA LEU A 221 17.20 -3.35 22.92
C LEU A 221 16.60 -1.95 22.77
N LYS A 222 16.70 -1.39 21.57
CA LYS A 222 16.04 -0.14 21.16
C LYS A 222 14.67 -0.45 20.55
N LEU A 223 13.67 0.39 20.84
CA LEU A 223 12.33 0.30 20.22
C LEU A 223 12.08 1.48 19.31
N ARG A 224 11.88 1.20 18.03
CA ARG A 224 11.58 2.17 16.98
C ARG A 224 10.13 2.07 16.59
N ILE A 225 9.39 3.18 16.58
CA ILE A 225 8.01 3.26 16.13
C ILE A 225 7.99 3.80 14.71
N ILE A 226 7.50 3.02 13.76
CA ILE A 226 7.27 3.48 12.39
C ILE A 226 5.84 3.99 12.31
N SER A 227 5.68 5.31 12.35
CA SER A 227 4.40 6.00 12.38
C SER A 227 3.69 5.90 11.02
N LYS A 228 2.35 5.80 11.07
CA LYS A 228 1.48 5.92 9.90
C LYS A 228 0.94 7.35 9.74
N VAL A 229 0.93 8.11 10.80
CA VAL A 229 0.30 9.42 10.87
C VAL A 229 1.18 10.48 10.21
N ARG A 230 0.57 11.35 9.38
CA ARG A 230 1.28 12.39 8.61
C ARG A 230 1.02 13.80 9.09
N ASN A 231 -0.08 14.00 9.80
CA ASN A 231 -0.43 15.30 10.37
C ASN A 231 0.37 15.55 11.67
N PRO A 232 1.07 16.66 11.84
CA PRO A 232 1.85 16.95 13.05
C PRO A 232 1.05 16.88 14.37
N GLU A 233 -0.20 17.35 14.38
CA GLU A 233 -1.07 17.27 15.57
C GLU A 233 -1.39 15.81 15.93
N GLU A 234 -1.69 14.99 14.93
CA GLU A 234 -1.96 13.56 15.12
C GLU A 234 -0.69 12.80 15.51
N GLN A 235 0.50 13.24 15.04
CA GLN A 235 1.80 12.64 15.42
C GLN A 235 2.09 12.86 16.92
N HIS A 236 1.69 14.01 17.47
CA HIS A 236 1.81 14.26 18.91
C HIS A 236 0.92 13.29 19.70
N LEU A 237 -0.35 13.14 19.30
CA LEU A 237 -1.28 12.18 19.93
C LEU A 237 -0.79 10.74 19.84
N GLU A 238 -0.22 10.34 18.70
CA GLU A 238 0.36 9.02 18.51
C GLU A 238 1.55 8.78 19.46
N ARG A 239 2.41 9.78 19.61
CA ARG A 239 3.56 9.72 20.52
C ARG A 239 3.09 9.57 21.97
N GLU A 240 2.22 10.46 22.45
CA GLU A 240 1.65 10.38 23.79
C GLU A 240 0.98 9.02 24.06
N TYR A 241 0.25 8.51 23.09
CA TYR A 241 -0.40 7.21 23.19
C TYR A 241 0.60 6.08 23.42
N PHE A 242 1.64 5.94 22.61
CA PHE A 242 2.62 4.87 22.75
C PHE A 242 3.50 5.03 23.99
N GLU A 243 3.93 6.25 24.33
CA GLU A 243 4.69 6.54 25.55
C GLU A 243 3.89 6.21 26.81
N SER A 244 2.56 6.42 26.80
CA SER A 244 1.69 6.05 27.93
C SER A 244 1.57 4.53 28.15
N LEU A 245 1.77 3.72 27.13
CA LEU A 245 1.65 2.26 27.22
C LEU A 245 2.88 1.58 27.84
N ILE A 246 4.05 2.16 27.66
CA ILE A 246 5.37 1.66 28.16
C ILE A 246 6.28 2.84 28.58
N PRO A 247 5.94 3.55 29.67
CA PRO A 247 6.58 4.82 30.04
C PRO A 247 8.06 4.70 30.44
N ASP A 248 8.54 3.51 30.70
CA ASP A 248 9.92 3.18 31.11
C ASP A 248 10.86 2.85 29.93
N ILE A 249 10.37 2.87 28.70
CA ILE A 249 11.18 2.61 27.50
C ILE A 249 11.29 3.88 26.65
N SER A 250 12.50 4.26 26.29
CA SER A 250 12.72 5.35 25.32
C SER A 250 12.32 4.90 23.92
N LEU A 251 11.44 5.65 23.27
CA LEU A 251 10.90 5.36 21.94
C LEU A 251 11.54 6.25 20.87
N GLU A 252 12.08 5.65 19.81
CA GLU A 252 12.49 6.35 18.60
C GLU A 252 11.30 6.42 17.64
N PHE A 253 10.82 7.62 17.31
CA PHE A 253 9.71 7.80 16.36
C PHE A 253 10.19 8.17 14.97
N ILE A 254 9.86 7.32 13.98
CA ILE A 254 10.02 7.61 12.56
C ILE A 254 8.67 8.07 12.01
N THR A 255 8.54 9.36 11.78
CA THR A 255 7.29 9.95 11.32
C THR A 255 7.09 9.75 9.82
N ALA A 256 5.83 9.52 9.40
CA ALA A 256 5.49 9.47 7.99
C ALA A 256 5.47 10.89 7.40
N TYR A 257 6.35 11.17 6.45
CA TYR A 257 6.39 12.46 5.75
C TYR A 257 5.82 12.36 4.33
N GLN A 258 5.49 13.52 3.74
CA GLN A 258 5.22 13.65 2.31
C GLN A 258 6.45 14.25 1.61
N GLY A 259 6.66 13.89 0.34
CA GLY A 259 7.78 14.42 -0.45
C GLY A 259 9.08 13.64 -0.28
N PRO A 260 10.25 14.31 -0.15
CA PRO A 260 11.56 13.64 -0.17
C PRO A 260 11.77 12.56 0.90
N ARG A 261 11.03 12.65 2.01
CA ARG A 261 11.10 11.72 3.15
C ARG A 261 10.03 10.63 3.13
N GLU A 262 9.28 10.47 2.04
CA GLU A 262 8.21 9.46 1.94
C GLU A 262 8.69 8.00 2.09
N LEU A 263 9.98 7.75 1.88
CA LEU A 263 10.59 6.43 2.04
C LEU A 263 11.18 6.17 3.43
N ASP A 264 11.19 7.16 4.33
CA ASP A 264 11.85 7.02 5.64
C ASP A 264 11.29 5.86 6.47
N ALA A 265 9.97 5.59 6.37
CA ALA A 265 9.35 4.43 7.01
C ALA A 265 9.90 3.08 6.48
N TYR A 266 10.16 2.99 5.18
CA TYR A 266 10.77 1.81 4.57
C TYR A 266 12.23 1.67 4.98
N VAL A 267 12.98 2.78 4.95
CA VAL A 267 14.39 2.81 5.40
C VAL A 267 14.49 2.35 6.84
N ALA A 268 13.65 2.87 7.73
CA ALA A 268 13.62 2.47 9.13
C ALA A 268 13.35 0.98 9.32
N GLY A 269 12.40 0.42 8.56
CA GLY A 269 12.12 -1.02 8.59
C GLY A 269 13.29 -1.84 8.02
N LEU A 270 13.87 -1.41 6.90
CA LEU A 270 14.99 -2.10 6.25
C LEU A 270 16.27 -2.11 7.12
N THR A 271 16.47 -1.09 7.95
CA THR A 271 17.64 -0.98 8.85
C THR A 271 17.39 -1.56 10.24
N SER A 272 16.20 -2.04 10.57
CA SER A 272 15.92 -2.70 11.85
C SER A 272 16.16 -4.21 11.78
N GLN A 273 16.53 -4.83 12.92
CA GLN A 273 16.81 -6.26 13.03
C GLN A 273 15.54 -7.10 13.01
N LEU A 274 14.52 -6.69 13.75
CA LEU A 274 13.21 -7.35 13.82
C LEU A 274 12.10 -6.33 13.61
N ILE A 275 11.08 -6.69 12.85
CA ILE A 275 9.89 -5.87 12.63
C ILE A 275 8.68 -6.57 13.23
N VAL A 276 7.91 -5.86 14.05
CA VAL A 276 6.64 -6.33 14.61
C VAL A 276 5.51 -5.47 14.07
N HIS A 277 4.43 -6.08 13.58
CA HIS A 277 3.30 -5.34 13.06
C HIS A 277 1.95 -6.06 13.18
N PRO A 278 0.86 -5.31 13.36
CA PRO A 278 -0.48 -5.88 13.50
C PRO A 278 -1.21 -6.12 12.16
N GLY A 279 -0.53 -6.38 11.04
CA GLY A 279 -1.16 -6.59 9.73
C GLY A 279 -0.95 -5.42 8.75
N SER A 280 0.18 -4.72 8.82
CA SER A 280 0.50 -3.60 7.93
C SER A 280 0.98 -4.04 6.55
N THR A 281 0.55 -3.33 5.50
CA THR A 281 1.13 -3.49 4.14
C THR A 281 2.65 -3.38 4.16
N LEU A 282 3.20 -2.39 4.87
CA LEU A 282 4.64 -2.18 4.99
C LEU A 282 5.33 -3.40 5.62
N GLY A 283 4.73 -4.05 6.63
CA GLY A 283 5.30 -5.25 7.24
C GLY A 283 5.44 -6.40 6.24
N PHE A 284 4.41 -6.65 5.43
CA PHE A 284 4.48 -7.67 4.37
C PHE A 284 5.46 -7.29 3.25
N GLU A 285 5.59 -6.00 2.91
CA GLU A 285 6.60 -5.53 1.97
C GLU A 285 8.02 -5.77 2.50
N LEU A 286 8.27 -5.50 3.80
CA LEU A 286 9.56 -5.74 4.44
C LEU A 286 9.91 -7.24 4.53
N LEU A 287 8.92 -8.11 4.77
CA LEU A 287 9.12 -9.55 4.67
C LEU A 287 9.53 -9.95 3.25
N GLY A 288 8.88 -9.37 2.25
CA GLY A 288 9.26 -9.55 0.84
C GLY A 288 10.71 -9.13 0.55
N ALA A 289 11.22 -8.13 1.24
CA ALA A 289 12.63 -7.71 1.20
C ALA A 289 13.59 -8.65 1.96
N GLY A 290 13.06 -9.69 2.63
CA GLY A 290 13.87 -10.62 3.40
C GLY A 290 14.15 -10.19 4.85
N LYS A 291 13.43 -9.18 5.36
CA LYS A 291 13.56 -8.75 6.76
C LYS A 291 12.83 -9.69 7.70
N LYS A 292 13.36 -9.88 8.90
CA LYS A 292 12.73 -10.66 9.97
C LYS A 292 11.48 -9.94 10.44
N VAL A 293 10.31 -10.55 10.22
CA VAL A 293 9.00 -9.92 10.46
C VAL A 293 8.13 -10.83 11.29
N LEU A 294 7.54 -10.28 12.35
CA LEU A 294 6.55 -10.93 13.19
C LEU A 294 5.20 -10.21 13.03
N CYS A 295 4.24 -10.91 12.46
CA CYS A 295 2.90 -10.38 12.19
C CYS A 295 1.91 -10.94 13.19
N GLY A 296 1.09 -10.08 13.82
CA GLY A 296 0.13 -10.52 14.82
C GLY A 296 -1.23 -9.84 14.75
N ALA A 297 -2.29 -10.65 14.51
CA ALA A 297 -3.64 -10.35 14.92
C ALA A 297 -3.95 -11.21 16.14
N THR A 298 -3.61 -10.69 17.33
CA THR A 298 -3.52 -11.47 18.57
C THR A 298 -4.86 -11.64 19.30
N ILE A 299 -5.96 -10.99 18.85
CA ILE A 299 -7.22 -10.97 19.60
C ILE A 299 -8.22 -12.00 19.11
N SER A 300 -8.47 -12.11 17.80
CA SER A 300 -9.41 -13.10 17.28
C SER A 300 -9.24 -13.38 15.78
N LYS A 301 -9.70 -14.57 15.33
CA LYS A 301 -9.77 -14.91 13.91
C LYS A 301 -10.71 -13.95 13.17
N ASP A 302 -11.84 -13.57 13.77
CA ASP A 302 -12.80 -12.64 13.17
C ASP A 302 -12.18 -11.27 12.88
N LEU A 303 -11.21 -10.82 13.70
CA LEU A 303 -10.48 -9.59 13.47
C LEU A 303 -9.58 -9.70 12.20
N VAL A 304 -8.93 -10.83 12.02
CA VAL A 304 -8.06 -11.08 10.84
C VAL A 304 -8.89 -11.01 9.56
N GLU A 305 -10.07 -11.64 9.57
CA GLU A 305 -11.00 -11.62 8.46
C GLU A 305 -11.59 -10.22 8.22
N ALA A 306 -12.06 -9.55 9.28
CA ALA A 306 -12.62 -8.20 9.20
C ALA A 306 -11.59 -7.16 8.78
N TRP A 307 -10.33 -7.35 9.13
CA TRP A 307 -9.22 -6.46 8.74
C TRP A 307 -8.83 -6.64 7.27
N GLY A 308 -9.14 -7.80 6.68
CA GLY A 308 -8.80 -8.13 5.32
C GLY A 308 -7.32 -8.44 5.12
N VAL A 309 -6.72 -9.16 6.04
CA VAL A 309 -5.33 -9.62 5.97
C VAL A 309 -5.18 -11.14 6.05
N SER A 310 -6.29 -11.87 6.13
CA SER A 310 -6.32 -13.32 6.32
C SER A 310 -5.50 -14.07 5.26
N HIS A 311 -5.75 -13.82 3.98
CA HIS A 311 -5.03 -14.47 2.89
C HIS A 311 -3.53 -14.20 2.90
N TYR A 312 -3.13 -13.00 3.32
CA TYR A 312 -1.69 -12.66 3.45
C TYR A 312 -1.08 -13.37 4.65
N MET A 313 -1.78 -13.42 5.78
CA MET A 313 -1.32 -14.15 6.97
C MET A 313 -1.23 -15.65 6.73
N ASP A 314 -2.12 -16.23 5.93
CA ASP A 314 -2.09 -17.65 5.59
C ASP A 314 -0.85 -18.03 4.76
N THR A 315 -0.24 -17.07 4.05
CA THR A 315 1.01 -17.31 3.32
C THR A 315 2.25 -17.27 4.20
N LEU A 316 2.16 -16.72 5.43
CA LEU A 316 3.30 -16.60 6.32
C LEU A 316 3.70 -17.95 6.93
N PRO A 317 5.01 -18.23 7.07
CA PRO A 317 5.48 -19.36 7.87
C PRO A 317 5.12 -19.15 9.35
N THR A 318 5.02 -20.26 10.09
CA THR A 318 4.61 -20.23 11.50
C THR A 318 5.48 -19.31 12.36
N CYS A 319 6.79 -19.27 12.11
CA CYS A 319 7.70 -18.40 12.86
C CYS A 319 7.44 -16.89 12.64
N CYS A 320 6.78 -16.50 11.55
CA CYS A 320 6.49 -15.10 11.21
C CYS A 320 5.08 -14.64 11.60
N LYS A 321 4.24 -15.50 12.16
CA LYS A 321 2.88 -15.16 12.55
C LYS A 321 2.55 -15.59 13.96
N LEU A 322 1.83 -14.73 14.68
CA LEU A 322 1.33 -15.01 16.02
C LEU A 322 -0.09 -15.57 15.96
N ALA A 323 -0.37 -16.51 16.83
CA ALA A 323 -1.72 -17.04 17.03
C ALA A 323 -2.63 -16.01 17.74
N PRO A 324 -3.96 -16.10 17.60
CA PRO A 324 -4.89 -15.36 18.44
C PRO A 324 -4.69 -15.68 19.92
N ASN A 325 -4.94 -14.68 20.78
CA ASN A 325 -4.87 -14.80 22.26
C ASN A 325 -3.47 -15.17 22.77
N ILE A 326 -2.43 -14.71 22.10
CA ILE A 326 -1.04 -14.95 22.48
C ILE A 326 -0.73 -14.32 23.83
N ASP A 327 0.03 -15.04 24.65
CA ASP A 327 0.59 -14.53 25.89
C ASP A 327 2.06 -14.11 25.74
N TRP A 328 2.68 -13.69 26.84
CA TRP A 328 4.09 -13.28 26.85
C TRP A 328 5.04 -14.43 26.48
N SER A 329 4.79 -15.63 26.97
CA SER A 329 5.68 -16.77 26.71
C SER A 329 5.74 -17.10 25.23
N ASP A 330 4.57 -17.21 24.60
CA ASP A 330 4.44 -17.50 23.17
C ASP A 330 5.03 -16.37 22.31
N PHE A 331 4.76 -15.10 22.68
CA PHE A 331 5.35 -13.96 21.98
C PHE A 331 6.88 -13.97 22.07
N TYR A 332 7.42 -14.19 23.29
CA TYR A 332 8.85 -14.20 23.52
C TYR A 332 9.53 -15.32 22.72
N GLU A 333 8.95 -16.51 22.70
CA GLU A 333 9.48 -17.64 21.92
C GLU A 333 9.57 -17.31 20.43
N HIS A 334 8.50 -16.78 19.83
CA HIS A 334 8.48 -16.39 18.42
C HIS A 334 9.46 -15.25 18.10
N ALA A 335 9.45 -14.19 18.90
CA ALA A 335 10.33 -13.04 18.73
C ALA A 335 11.81 -13.44 18.90
N ASN A 336 12.13 -14.26 19.92
CA ASN A 336 13.48 -14.74 20.18
C ASN A 336 13.95 -15.70 19.09
N CYS A 337 13.09 -16.61 18.63
CA CYS A 337 13.41 -17.51 17.52
C CYS A 337 13.81 -16.71 16.26
N LEU A 338 13.04 -15.67 15.88
CA LEU A 338 13.39 -14.81 14.75
C LEU A 338 14.65 -13.99 15.02
N TRP A 339 14.82 -13.49 16.25
CA TRP A 339 15.97 -12.68 16.62
C TRP A 339 17.29 -13.44 16.47
N GLU A 340 17.35 -14.65 17.00
CA GLU A 340 18.56 -15.50 17.01
C GLU A 340 18.79 -16.24 15.67
N MET A 341 17.75 -16.40 14.84
CA MET A 341 17.85 -17.11 13.57
C MET A 341 18.85 -16.41 12.65
N ASN A 342 19.75 -17.17 12.02
CA ASN A 342 20.64 -16.60 11.01
C ASN A 342 19.90 -16.29 9.70
N ASP A 343 20.50 -15.46 8.87
CA ASP A 343 19.83 -14.94 7.66
C ASP A 343 19.62 -16.02 6.58
N GLU A 344 20.47 -17.03 6.50
CA GLU A 344 20.34 -18.13 5.55
C GLU A 344 19.14 -19.01 5.92
N GLU A 345 19.04 -19.41 7.18
CA GLU A 345 17.91 -20.18 7.71
C GLU A 345 16.59 -19.40 7.54
N TYR A 346 16.60 -18.12 7.89
CA TYR A 346 15.42 -17.26 7.73
C TYR A 346 15.00 -17.16 6.27
N SER A 347 15.94 -16.90 5.37
CA SER A 347 15.69 -16.77 3.93
C SER A 347 15.03 -18.03 3.35
N GLU A 348 15.48 -19.23 3.76
CA GLU A 348 14.86 -20.49 3.29
C GLU A 348 13.45 -20.67 3.86
N LYS A 349 13.23 -20.37 5.15
CA LYS A 349 11.90 -20.46 5.79
C LYS A 349 10.86 -19.54 5.13
N ILE A 350 11.24 -18.33 4.73
CA ILE A 350 10.32 -17.35 4.14
C ILE A 350 10.23 -17.42 2.62
N LYS A 351 11.02 -18.23 1.95
CA LYS A 351 11.16 -18.27 0.49
C LYS A 351 9.83 -18.36 -0.25
N GLN A 352 8.94 -19.26 0.17
CA GLN A 352 7.63 -19.42 -0.43
C GLN A 352 6.74 -18.20 -0.18
N ALA A 353 6.69 -17.71 1.06
CA ALA A 353 5.93 -16.52 1.43
C ALA A 353 6.42 -15.28 0.67
N ARG A 354 7.74 -15.07 0.62
CA ARG A 354 8.37 -13.99 -0.13
C ARG A 354 7.97 -13.98 -1.59
N ASN A 355 8.06 -15.12 -2.28
CA ASN A 355 7.71 -15.24 -3.69
C ASN A 355 6.21 -15.02 -3.94
N SER A 356 5.35 -15.43 -3.00
CA SER A 356 3.90 -15.24 -3.10
C SER A 356 3.49 -13.79 -2.83
N LEU A 357 4.04 -13.18 -1.78
CA LEU A 357 3.67 -11.83 -1.32
C LEU A 357 4.30 -10.72 -2.15
N MET A 358 5.57 -10.87 -2.52
CA MET A 358 6.35 -9.86 -3.23
C MET A 358 7.15 -10.49 -4.36
N ASN A 359 6.82 -10.15 -5.59
CA ASN A 359 7.64 -10.55 -6.72
C ASN A 359 8.91 -9.67 -6.79
N MET A 360 9.93 -10.08 -6.04
CA MET A 360 11.21 -9.37 -5.92
C MET A 360 12.33 -10.16 -6.61
N PRO A 361 12.43 -10.15 -7.93
CA PRO A 361 13.56 -10.78 -8.62
C PRO A 361 14.87 -10.00 -8.34
N ASN A 362 15.96 -10.72 -8.28
CA ASN A 362 17.27 -10.17 -7.92
C ASN A 362 17.83 -9.15 -8.92
N THR A 363 17.23 -8.97 -10.11
CA THR A 363 17.82 -8.21 -11.23
C THR A 363 17.16 -6.87 -11.53
N ILE A 364 15.85 -6.76 -11.37
CA ILE A 364 15.14 -5.50 -11.70
C ILE A 364 14.05 -5.24 -10.66
N HIS A 365 14.17 -4.16 -9.91
CA HIS A 365 13.15 -3.73 -8.96
C HIS A 365 11.83 -3.34 -9.64
N ALA A 366 10.75 -3.31 -8.86
CA ALA A 366 9.39 -3.04 -9.34
C ALA A 366 9.27 -1.72 -10.12
N HIS A 367 9.98 -0.66 -9.70
CA HIS A 367 9.97 0.63 -10.40
C HIS A 367 10.63 0.55 -11.78
N GLY A 368 11.69 -0.24 -11.96
CA GLY A 368 12.31 -0.49 -13.27
C GLY A 368 11.39 -1.29 -14.19
N LYS A 369 10.69 -2.32 -13.65
CA LYS A 369 9.67 -3.06 -14.41
C LYS A 369 8.54 -2.14 -14.86
N LEU A 370 8.03 -1.27 -13.97
CA LEU A 370 7.00 -0.28 -14.32
C LEU A 370 7.48 0.65 -15.43
N LYS A 371 8.72 1.16 -15.36
CA LYS A 371 9.33 2.01 -16.41
C LYS A 371 9.33 1.30 -17.77
N ASN A 372 9.71 0.02 -17.80
CA ASN A 372 9.70 -0.79 -19.03
C ASN A 372 8.28 -0.99 -19.58
N ILE A 373 7.30 -1.24 -18.72
CA ILE A 373 5.89 -1.36 -19.11
C ILE A 373 5.38 -0.04 -19.69
N ILE A 374 5.67 1.08 -19.06
CA ILE A 374 5.26 2.41 -19.55
C ILE A 374 5.90 2.66 -20.94
N ASN A 375 7.20 2.42 -21.10
CA ASN A 375 7.90 2.59 -22.38
C ASN A 375 7.28 1.77 -23.51
N SER A 376 6.77 0.58 -23.21
CA SER A 376 6.13 -0.27 -24.23
C SER A 376 4.72 0.17 -24.63
N LEU A 377 4.10 1.09 -23.90
CA LEU A 377 2.71 1.53 -24.09
C LEU A 377 2.58 2.96 -24.65
N ILE A 378 3.67 3.75 -24.65
CA ILE A 378 3.67 5.15 -25.15
C ILE A 378 4.53 5.32 -26.39
#